data_9533f4a601d76cb09b2209d5f6e4f7ec
#
_entry.id   9533f4a601d76cb09b2209d5f6e4f7ec
#
_cell.length_a   1.000
_cell.length_b   1.000
_cell.length_c   1.000
_cell.angle_alpha   90.00
_cell.angle_beta   90.00
_cell.angle_gamma   90.00
#
_symmetry.space_group_name_H-M   'P 1'
#
loop_
_entity.id
_entity.type
_entity.pdbx_description
1 polymer ?
#
loop_
_entity_poly.entity_id
_entity_poly.type
_entity_poly.pdbx_seq_one_letter_code
_entity_poly.pdbx_strand_id
1 'polypeptide(L)'
;MLIENTVNKLNEMRLTTMAKAFKDQLTDTNIANMSFEDRFGLLVDQEWTARKNNHLKRLIKNARFSESGACIEDIEYHADRNLDKAQIARLSTCNYITERHNILLLGATGSGKTYIACALGMAATRNFLQVRYIRLPELLTELSIARGNGTYRRVIQQYKKPALLIIDEWLLYPLKETEARDLLEIAEARYKKASTIFCSQFDIPGWREKIGDPIIADAICDRIVHNSYSIIIDCKESMRKRKGIKEI
;
A
#
# COMPACT_ATOMS: atom_id res chain seq x y z
N MET A 1 35.24 -13.95 -28.64
CA MET A 1 34.38 -13.40 -29.73
C MET A 1 32.91 -13.88 -29.66
N LEU A 2 32.56 -15.17 -29.73
CA LEU A 2 31.17 -15.63 -29.71
C LEU A 2 30.46 -15.35 -28.36
N ILE A 3 31.13 -15.61 -27.24
CA ILE A 3 30.64 -15.42 -25.86
C ILE A 3 30.39 -13.94 -25.59
N GLU A 4 31.32 -13.06 -25.91
CA GLU A 4 31.17 -11.60 -25.73
C GLU A 4 30.00 -11.05 -26.54
N ASN A 5 29.83 -11.51 -27.77
CA ASN A 5 28.69 -11.11 -28.60
C ASN A 5 27.35 -11.53 -27.98
N THR A 6 27.28 -12.75 -27.43
CA THR A 6 26.08 -13.22 -26.72
C THR A 6 25.79 -12.36 -25.48
N VAL A 7 26.81 -12.07 -24.68
CA VAL A 7 26.67 -11.20 -23.49
C VAL A 7 26.21 -9.79 -23.89
N ASN A 8 26.77 -9.22 -24.95
CA ASN A 8 26.37 -7.89 -25.42
C ASN A 8 24.91 -7.87 -25.86
N LYS A 9 24.46 -8.88 -26.62
CA LYS A 9 23.05 -9.02 -27.03
C LYS A 9 22.12 -9.17 -25.84
N LEU A 10 22.48 -9.97 -24.81
CA LEU A 10 21.70 -10.07 -23.59
C LEU A 10 21.57 -8.72 -22.86
N ASN A 11 22.64 -7.94 -22.81
CA ASN A 11 22.61 -6.59 -22.24
C ASN A 11 21.75 -5.62 -23.05
N GLU A 12 21.84 -5.65 -24.37
CA GLU A 12 20.98 -4.85 -25.27
C GLU A 12 19.49 -5.19 -25.09
N MET A 13 19.17 -6.48 -24.89
CA MET A 13 17.82 -6.95 -24.54
C MET A 13 17.43 -6.63 -23.09
N ARG A 14 18.29 -5.95 -22.31
CA ARG A 14 18.08 -5.65 -20.89
C ARG A 14 17.92 -6.90 -20.01
N LEU A 15 18.58 -7.99 -20.36
CA LEU A 15 18.67 -9.25 -19.61
C LEU A 15 20.01 -9.29 -18.83
N THR A 16 20.25 -8.24 -18.03
CA THR A 16 21.57 -8.00 -17.41
C THR A 16 21.95 -9.04 -16.36
N THR A 17 20.97 -9.56 -15.61
CA THR A 17 21.18 -10.62 -14.63
C THR A 17 21.53 -11.93 -15.34
N MET A 18 20.80 -12.26 -16.40
CA MET A 18 21.07 -13.42 -17.23
C MET A 18 22.45 -13.35 -17.90
N ALA A 19 22.84 -12.16 -18.39
CA ALA A 19 24.15 -11.93 -18.97
C ALA A 19 25.30 -12.18 -17.96
N LYS A 20 25.09 -11.73 -16.71
CA LYS A 20 26.04 -12.00 -15.61
C LYS A 20 26.07 -13.48 -15.28
N ALA A 21 24.93 -14.10 -15.05
CA ALA A 21 24.82 -15.52 -14.73
C ALA A 21 25.42 -16.41 -15.83
N PHE A 22 25.27 -16.04 -17.11
CA PHE A 22 25.88 -16.73 -18.22
C PHE A 22 27.44 -16.70 -18.14
N LYS A 23 28.02 -15.53 -17.81
CA LYS A 23 29.48 -15.42 -17.60
C LYS A 23 29.92 -16.27 -16.41
N ASP A 24 29.17 -16.23 -15.29
CA ASP A 24 29.53 -16.99 -14.09
C ASP A 24 29.50 -18.51 -14.37
N GLN A 25 28.51 -19.00 -15.16
CA GLN A 25 28.43 -20.40 -15.58
C GLN A 25 29.62 -20.87 -16.43
N LEU A 26 30.28 -19.99 -17.17
CA LEU A 26 31.43 -20.36 -18.00
C LEU A 26 32.71 -20.68 -17.16
N THR A 27 32.75 -20.17 -15.93
CA THR A 27 33.88 -20.31 -15.01
C THR A 27 33.60 -21.31 -13.89
N ASP A 28 32.35 -21.74 -13.72
CA ASP A 28 31.96 -22.65 -12.64
C ASP A 28 32.09 -24.12 -13.07
N THR A 29 33.06 -24.81 -12.48
CA THR A 29 33.34 -26.23 -12.75
C THR A 29 32.21 -27.17 -12.27
N ASN A 30 31.41 -26.76 -11.28
CA ASN A 30 30.31 -27.58 -10.76
C ASN A 30 29.13 -27.70 -11.76
N ILE A 31 29.00 -26.72 -12.64
CA ILE A 31 27.96 -26.68 -13.67
C ILE A 31 28.31 -27.50 -14.91
N ALA A 32 29.60 -27.88 -15.06
CA ALA A 32 30.05 -28.60 -16.24
C ALA A 32 29.36 -29.97 -16.49
N ASN A 33 28.83 -30.59 -15.42
CA ASN A 33 28.15 -31.88 -15.48
C ASN A 33 26.60 -31.74 -15.62
N MET A 34 26.07 -30.52 -15.66
CA MET A 34 24.62 -30.27 -15.84
C MET A 34 24.26 -30.30 -17.31
N SER A 35 23.03 -30.76 -17.61
CA SER A 35 22.46 -30.69 -18.95
C SER A 35 22.36 -29.26 -19.46
N PHE A 36 22.25 -29.05 -20.77
CA PHE A 36 22.05 -27.73 -21.34
C PHE A 36 20.73 -27.12 -20.85
N GLU A 37 19.68 -27.94 -20.78
CA GLU A 37 18.33 -27.57 -20.36
C GLU A 37 18.32 -27.03 -18.94
N ASP A 38 18.99 -27.73 -18.02
CA ASP A 38 19.10 -27.32 -16.62
C ASP A 38 19.87 -26.00 -16.49
N ARG A 39 21.01 -25.89 -17.19
CA ARG A 39 21.83 -24.66 -17.19
C ARG A 39 21.08 -23.47 -17.76
N PHE A 40 20.35 -23.66 -18.84
CA PHE A 40 19.52 -22.60 -19.42
C PHE A 40 18.36 -22.22 -18.50
N GLY A 41 17.71 -23.22 -17.88
CA GLY A 41 16.67 -23.00 -16.86
C GLY A 41 17.15 -22.11 -15.73
N LEU A 42 18.34 -22.38 -15.17
CA LEU A 42 18.94 -21.53 -14.12
C LEU A 42 19.15 -20.07 -14.56
N LEU A 43 19.57 -19.84 -15.82
CA LEU A 43 19.75 -18.49 -16.34
C LEU A 43 18.43 -17.72 -16.41
N VAL A 44 17.37 -18.40 -16.89
CA VAL A 44 16.01 -17.82 -16.98
C VAL A 44 15.47 -17.51 -15.60
N ASP A 45 15.61 -18.45 -14.65
CA ASP A 45 15.11 -18.29 -13.28
C ASP A 45 15.79 -17.13 -12.54
N GLN A 46 17.08 -16.94 -12.72
CA GLN A 46 17.81 -15.82 -12.12
C GLN A 46 17.31 -14.47 -12.65
N GLU A 47 17.16 -14.32 -13.97
CA GLU A 47 16.65 -13.10 -14.58
C GLU A 47 15.19 -12.83 -14.14
N TRP A 48 14.34 -13.85 -14.15
CA TRP A 48 12.93 -13.75 -13.75
C TRP A 48 12.82 -13.31 -12.29
N THR A 49 13.57 -13.96 -11.40
CA THR A 49 13.59 -13.64 -9.96
C THR A 49 14.09 -12.22 -9.72
N ALA A 50 15.16 -11.81 -10.39
CA ALA A 50 15.69 -10.46 -10.28
C ALA A 50 14.67 -9.41 -10.75
N ARG A 51 13.98 -9.66 -11.86
CA ARG A 51 12.91 -8.76 -12.35
C ARG A 51 11.73 -8.66 -11.38
N LYS A 52 11.28 -9.79 -10.84
CA LYS A 52 10.22 -9.82 -9.82
C LYS A 52 10.60 -9.04 -8.57
N ASN A 53 11.82 -9.26 -8.07
CA ASN A 53 12.34 -8.54 -6.90
C ASN A 53 12.47 -7.03 -7.17
N ASN A 54 12.96 -6.63 -8.32
CA ASN A 54 13.08 -5.22 -8.70
C ASN A 54 11.70 -4.57 -8.88
N HIS A 55 10.73 -5.30 -9.41
CA HIS A 55 9.35 -4.82 -9.49
C HIS A 55 8.76 -4.59 -8.10
N LEU A 56 8.89 -5.57 -7.20
CA LEU A 56 8.41 -5.46 -5.81
C LEU A 56 9.06 -4.28 -5.08
N LYS A 57 10.40 -4.14 -5.16
CA LYS A 57 11.12 -3.00 -4.58
C LYS A 57 10.56 -1.65 -5.08
N ARG A 58 10.25 -1.55 -6.38
CA ARG A 58 9.67 -0.35 -6.97
C ARG A 58 8.24 -0.08 -6.46
N LEU A 59 7.40 -1.11 -6.32
CA LEU A 59 6.06 -0.98 -5.76
C LEU A 59 6.10 -0.48 -4.31
N ILE A 60 6.96 -1.06 -3.46
CA ILE A 60 7.14 -0.65 -2.07
C ILE A 60 7.61 0.82 -2.00
N LYS A 61 8.62 1.19 -2.79
CA LYS A 61 9.11 2.58 -2.85
C LYS A 61 8.00 3.57 -3.27
N ASN A 62 7.22 3.21 -4.28
CA ASN A 62 6.16 4.08 -4.81
C ASN A 62 4.94 4.18 -3.89
N ALA A 63 4.71 3.19 -3.05
CA ALA A 63 3.63 3.19 -2.07
C ALA A 63 3.81 4.30 -1.02
N ARG A 64 5.05 4.69 -0.68
CA ARG A 64 5.40 5.72 0.31
C ARG A 64 4.80 5.44 1.69
N PHE A 65 4.89 4.20 2.15
CA PHE A 65 4.43 3.84 3.50
C PHE A 65 5.14 4.68 4.58
N SER A 66 4.39 5.14 5.59
CA SER A 66 4.98 5.77 6.78
C SER A 66 5.72 4.74 7.64
N GLU A 67 5.21 3.50 7.68
CA GLU A 67 5.78 2.37 8.40
C GLU A 67 6.28 1.34 7.37
N SER A 68 7.47 1.58 6.81
CA SER A 68 8.03 0.74 5.72
C SER A 68 8.42 -0.68 6.17
N GLY A 69 8.59 -0.91 7.47
CA GLY A 69 8.84 -2.22 8.08
C GLY A 69 7.60 -2.94 8.59
N ALA A 70 6.38 -2.38 8.38
CA ALA A 70 5.17 -3.00 8.89
C ALA A 70 4.91 -4.36 8.24
N CYS A 71 4.63 -5.37 9.09
CA CYS A 71 4.36 -6.74 8.69
C CYS A 71 3.11 -7.28 9.42
N ILE A 72 2.35 -8.13 8.75
CA ILE A 72 1.14 -8.75 9.34
C ILE A 72 1.51 -9.62 10.54
N GLU A 73 2.64 -10.31 10.45
CA GLU A 73 3.15 -11.23 11.45
C GLU A 73 3.52 -10.53 12.76
N ASP A 74 3.90 -9.25 12.68
CA ASP A 74 4.33 -8.43 13.83
C ASP A 74 3.18 -7.64 14.47
N ILE A 75 1.93 -7.87 14.05
CA ILE A 75 0.77 -7.24 14.68
C ILE A 75 0.52 -7.88 16.03
N GLU A 76 0.55 -7.06 17.09
CA GLU A 76 0.33 -7.50 18.45
C GLU A 76 -1.18 -7.53 18.78
N TYR A 77 -1.64 -8.68 19.29
CA TYR A 77 -3.06 -8.94 19.62
C TYR A 77 -3.26 -8.97 21.13
N HIS A 78 -3.06 -7.82 21.79
CA HIS A 78 -3.36 -7.69 23.21
C HIS A 78 -4.88 -7.71 23.44
N ALA A 79 -5.32 -8.31 24.56
CA ALA A 79 -6.75 -8.49 24.89
C ALA A 79 -7.55 -7.16 24.94
N ASP A 80 -6.90 -6.06 25.32
CA ASP A 80 -7.52 -4.73 25.40
C ASP A 80 -7.68 -4.03 24.05
N ARG A 81 -7.16 -4.63 22.96
CA ARG A 81 -7.26 -4.04 21.62
C ARG A 81 -8.51 -4.44 20.85
N ASN A 82 -9.23 -5.44 21.31
CA ASN A 82 -10.40 -5.97 20.61
C ASN A 82 -10.15 -6.25 19.11
N LEU A 83 -8.93 -6.69 18.79
CA LEU A 83 -8.48 -6.91 17.41
C LEU A 83 -8.57 -8.41 17.07
N ASP A 84 -9.43 -8.76 16.12
CA ASP A 84 -9.61 -10.13 15.65
C ASP A 84 -8.47 -10.56 14.71
N LYS A 85 -7.67 -11.53 15.18
CA LYS A 85 -6.55 -12.10 14.42
C LYS A 85 -7.04 -12.81 13.14
N ALA A 86 -8.18 -13.50 13.21
CA ALA A 86 -8.72 -14.22 12.04
C ALA A 86 -9.20 -13.23 10.97
N GLN A 87 -9.80 -12.10 11.38
CA GLN A 87 -10.19 -11.04 10.45
C GLN A 87 -8.97 -10.43 9.76
N ILE A 88 -7.91 -10.09 10.50
CA ILE A 88 -6.67 -9.54 9.91
C ILE A 88 -6.03 -10.57 8.96
N ALA A 89 -5.95 -11.84 9.34
CA ALA A 89 -5.41 -12.90 8.49
C ALA A 89 -6.21 -13.03 7.17
N ARG A 90 -7.54 -12.96 7.24
CA ARG A 90 -8.40 -12.96 6.04
C ARG A 90 -8.16 -11.73 5.16
N LEU A 91 -8.01 -10.54 5.74
CA LEU A 91 -7.73 -9.32 4.97
C LEU A 91 -6.33 -9.33 4.35
N SER A 92 -5.35 -10.01 4.98
CA SER A 92 -3.99 -10.13 4.44
C SER A 92 -3.91 -10.94 3.13
N THR A 93 -4.93 -11.76 2.81
CA THR A 93 -5.04 -12.43 1.50
C THR A 93 -5.31 -11.46 0.33
N CYS A 94 -5.66 -10.22 0.63
CA CYS A 94 -5.99 -9.17 -0.35
C CYS A 94 -7.26 -9.42 -1.19
N ASN A 95 -8.10 -10.40 -0.86
CA ASN A 95 -9.35 -10.68 -1.58
C ASN A 95 -10.29 -9.46 -1.59
N TYR A 96 -10.32 -8.69 -0.49
CA TYR A 96 -11.11 -7.46 -0.41
C TYR A 96 -10.76 -6.43 -1.49
N ILE A 97 -9.50 -6.44 -2.00
CA ILE A 97 -9.08 -5.56 -3.10
C ILE A 97 -9.69 -6.05 -4.43
N THR A 98 -9.70 -7.35 -4.66
CA THR A 98 -10.31 -7.96 -5.84
C THR A 98 -11.83 -7.74 -5.85
N GLU A 99 -12.47 -7.83 -4.69
CA GLU A 99 -13.89 -7.57 -4.46
C GLU A 99 -14.22 -6.08 -4.38
N ARG A 100 -13.19 -5.20 -4.36
CA ARG A 100 -13.31 -3.73 -4.30
C ARG A 100 -13.99 -3.21 -3.05
N HIS A 101 -13.80 -3.90 -1.91
CA HIS A 101 -14.26 -3.47 -0.61
C HIS A 101 -13.24 -2.55 0.05
N ASN A 102 -13.73 -1.60 0.84
CA ASN A 102 -12.90 -0.72 1.66
C ASN A 102 -12.65 -1.32 3.04
N ILE A 103 -11.72 -0.72 3.78
CA ILE A 103 -11.49 -1.03 5.20
C ILE A 103 -11.52 0.28 6.00
N LEU A 104 -12.29 0.29 7.08
CA LEU A 104 -12.32 1.36 8.06
C LEU A 104 -11.57 0.90 9.31
N LEU A 105 -10.44 1.52 9.60
CA LEU A 105 -9.69 1.33 10.84
C LEU A 105 -10.03 2.48 11.79
N LEU A 106 -10.87 2.21 12.78
CA LEU A 106 -11.38 3.19 13.72
C LEU A 106 -10.75 2.99 15.11
N GLY A 107 -10.45 4.07 15.81
CA GLY A 107 -9.93 3.98 17.18
C GLY A 107 -9.08 5.19 17.58
N ALA A 108 -8.74 5.28 18.86
CA ALA A 108 -7.99 6.40 19.42
C ALA A 108 -6.57 6.55 18.84
N THR A 109 -5.96 7.72 19.04
CA THR A 109 -4.54 7.94 18.69
C THR A 109 -3.65 6.93 19.41
N GLY A 110 -2.68 6.38 18.69
CA GLY A 110 -1.76 5.39 19.25
C GLY A 110 -2.30 3.95 19.32
N SER A 111 -3.53 3.67 18.84
CA SER A 111 -4.08 2.31 18.79
C SER A 111 -3.42 1.38 17.74
N GLY A 112 -2.54 1.91 16.89
CA GLY A 112 -1.81 1.14 15.87
C GLY A 112 -2.49 1.04 14.52
N LYS A 113 -3.48 1.90 14.21
CA LYS A 113 -4.18 1.95 12.91
C LYS A 113 -3.21 2.08 11.73
N THR A 114 -2.30 3.06 11.80
CA THR A 114 -1.29 3.31 10.75
C THR A 114 -0.44 2.07 10.49
N TYR A 115 0.02 1.40 11.55
CA TYR A 115 0.82 0.17 11.42
C TYR A 115 0.04 -0.93 10.71
N ILE A 116 -1.23 -1.19 11.13
CA ILE A 116 -2.09 -2.21 10.52
C ILE A 116 -2.37 -1.87 9.06
N ALA A 117 -2.68 -0.60 8.75
CA ALA A 117 -2.91 -0.15 7.38
C ALA A 117 -1.67 -0.36 6.50
N CYS A 118 -0.47 -0.01 6.99
CA CYS A 118 0.78 -0.24 6.29
C CYS A 118 1.09 -1.73 6.13
N ALA A 119 0.82 -2.57 7.14
CA ALA A 119 1.01 -4.02 7.07
C ALA A 119 0.10 -4.66 6.00
N LEU A 120 -1.18 -4.28 5.95
CA LEU A 120 -2.11 -4.70 4.88
C LEU A 120 -1.68 -4.18 3.50
N GLY A 121 -1.19 -2.94 3.43
CA GLY A 121 -0.61 -2.36 2.23
C GLY A 121 0.64 -3.12 1.76
N MET A 122 1.51 -3.53 2.68
CA MET A 122 2.69 -4.34 2.38
C MET A 122 2.29 -5.73 1.86
N ALA A 123 1.29 -6.37 2.46
CA ALA A 123 0.72 -7.62 1.93
C ALA A 123 0.21 -7.45 0.50
N ALA A 124 -0.48 -6.35 0.19
CA ALA A 124 -0.93 -6.04 -1.16
C ALA A 124 0.23 -5.82 -2.15
N THR A 125 1.31 -5.12 -1.75
CA THR A 125 2.49 -4.96 -2.63
C THR A 125 3.22 -6.27 -2.88
N ARG A 126 3.29 -7.18 -1.89
CA ARG A 126 3.82 -8.55 -2.07
C ARG A 126 3.00 -9.36 -3.08
N ASN A 127 1.71 -9.06 -3.22
CA ASN A 127 0.85 -9.58 -4.29
C ASN A 127 0.92 -8.77 -5.59
N PHE A 128 1.95 -7.94 -5.75
CA PHE A 128 2.21 -7.08 -6.92
C PHE A 128 1.10 -6.08 -7.23
N LEU A 129 0.27 -5.73 -6.27
CA LEU A 129 -0.73 -4.68 -6.40
C LEU A 129 -0.11 -3.30 -6.18
N GLN A 130 -0.58 -2.32 -6.95
CA GLN A 130 -0.14 -0.93 -6.77
C GLN A 130 -0.85 -0.32 -5.56
N VAL A 131 -0.07 0.09 -4.56
CA VAL A 131 -0.53 0.74 -3.33
C VAL A 131 -0.04 2.18 -3.27
N ARG A 132 -0.84 3.07 -2.70
CA ARG A 132 -0.46 4.43 -2.35
C ARG A 132 -0.90 4.73 -0.93
N TYR A 133 0.04 5.14 -0.08
CA TYR A 133 -0.23 5.67 1.25
C TYR A 133 -0.09 7.18 1.23
N ILE A 134 -0.96 7.88 1.96
CA ILE A 134 -0.90 9.32 2.19
C ILE A 134 -1.65 9.66 3.50
N ARG A 135 -1.21 10.69 4.21
CA ARG A 135 -1.98 11.34 5.27
C ARG A 135 -2.95 12.35 4.65
N LEU A 136 -4.18 12.40 5.15
CA LEU A 136 -5.19 13.31 4.58
C LEU A 136 -4.73 14.77 4.50
N PRO A 137 -4.09 15.37 5.52
CA PRO A 137 -3.61 16.75 5.42
C PRO A 137 -2.57 16.96 4.30
N GLU A 138 -1.71 15.96 4.07
CA GLU A 138 -0.72 15.99 2.98
C GLU A 138 -1.39 15.90 1.60
N LEU A 139 -2.39 15.02 1.46
CA LEU A 139 -3.18 14.89 0.24
C LEU A 139 -3.85 16.22 -0.13
N LEU A 140 -4.53 16.85 0.83
CA LEU A 140 -5.21 18.13 0.62
C LEU A 140 -4.23 19.24 0.24
N THR A 141 -3.06 19.27 0.88
CA THR A 141 -1.98 20.21 0.56
C THR A 141 -1.44 19.97 -0.86
N GLU A 142 -1.15 18.71 -1.25
CA GLU A 142 -0.68 18.38 -2.59
C GLU A 142 -1.71 18.80 -3.66
N LEU A 143 -3.01 18.58 -3.43
CA LEU A 143 -4.07 18.98 -4.36
C LEU A 143 -4.22 20.51 -4.45
N SER A 144 -4.12 21.23 -3.33
CA SER A 144 -4.17 22.69 -3.29
C SER A 144 -3.02 23.31 -4.09
N ILE A 145 -1.79 22.84 -3.89
CA ILE A 145 -0.60 23.28 -4.66
C ILE A 145 -0.77 22.97 -6.14
N ALA A 146 -1.26 21.75 -6.45
CA ALA A 146 -1.46 21.32 -7.83
C ALA A 146 -2.54 22.15 -8.56
N ARG A 147 -3.51 22.66 -7.83
CA ARG A 147 -4.53 23.58 -8.36
C ARG A 147 -3.92 24.93 -8.71
N GLY A 148 -3.08 25.49 -7.83
CA GLY A 148 -2.39 26.77 -8.06
C GLY A 148 -1.43 26.74 -9.26
N ASN A 149 -0.77 25.61 -9.53
CA ASN A 149 0.17 25.47 -10.66
C ASN A 149 -0.39 24.72 -11.88
N GLY A 150 -1.72 24.50 -11.95
CA GLY A 150 -2.41 23.91 -13.11
C GLY A 150 -2.18 22.40 -13.31
N THR A 151 -1.59 21.68 -12.34
CA THR A 151 -1.28 20.25 -12.48
C THR A 151 -2.30 19.33 -11.78
N TYR A 152 -3.40 19.87 -11.28
CA TYR A 152 -4.43 19.17 -10.50
C TYR A 152 -4.87 17.84 -11.13
N ARG A 153 -5.23 17.86 -12.43
CA ARG A 153 -5.70 16.65 -13.13
C ARG A 153 -4.68 15.52 -13.13
N ARG A 154 -3.39 15.83 -13.14
CA ARG A 154 -2.30 14.84 -13.10
C ARG A 154 -2.10 14.32 -11.68
N VAL A 155 -2.12 15.20 -10.68
CA VAL A 155 -1.85 14.84 -9.29
C VAL A 155 -2.97 13.98 -8.71
N ILE A 156 -4.25 14.35 -8.93
CA ILE A 156 -5.39 13.58 -8.41
C ILE A 156 -5.43 12.13 -8.95
N GLN A 157 -4.87 11.87 -10.13
CA GLN A 157 -4.78 10.52 -10.68
C GLN A 157 -3.89 9.60 -9.84
N GLN A 158 -2.93 10.13 -9.08
CA GLN A 158 -2.10 9.34 -8.17
C GLN A 158 -2.91 8.72 -7.02
N TYR A 159 -4.07 9.27 -6.72
CA TYR A 159 -5.00 8.80 -5.67
C TYR A 159 -6.18 8.02 -6.25
N LYS A 160 -6.54 8.25 -7.51
CA LYS A 160 -7.62 7.53 -8.18
C LYS A 160 -7.22 6.15 -8.72
N LYS A 161 -6.00 6.02 -9.26
CA LYS A 161 -5.54 4.83 -10.01
C LYS A 161 -5.06 3.64 -9.17
N PRO A 162 -4.41 3.80 -7.99
CA PRO A 162 -3.88 2.65 -7.25
C PRO A 162 -4.97 1.62 -6.93
N ALA A 163 -4.63 0.33 -6.99
CA ALA A 163 -5.54 -0.75 -6.60
C ALA A 163 -5.96 -0.61 -5.12
N LEU A 164 -5.01 -0.18 -4.28
CA LEU A 164 -5.25 0.14 -2.88
C LEU A 164 -4.73 1.55 -2.56
N LEU A 165 -5.62 2.41 -2.03
CA LEU A 165 -5.27 3.68 -1.45
C LEU A 165 -5.37 3.58 0.07
N ILE A 166 -4.39 4.09 0.80
CA ILE A 166 -4.43 4.20 2.26
C ILE A 166 -4.44 5.67 2.60
N ILE A 167 -5.53 6.14 3.22
CA ILE A 167 -5.66 7.51 3.70
C ILE A 167 -5.62 7.48 5.22
N ASP A 168 -4.50 7.91 5.77
CA ASP A 168 -4.32 8.02 7.21
C ASP A 168 -4.75 9.39 7.74
N GLU A 169 -5.04 9.48 9.04
CA GLU A 169 -5.56 10.69 9.69
C GLU A 169 -6.86 11.20 9.03
N TRP A 170 -7.71 10.25 8.61
CA TRP A 170 -8.97 10.56 7.93
C TRP A 170 -9.86 11.46 8.79
N LEU A 171 -10.15 12.66 8.26
CA LEU A 171 -11.02 13.68 8.86
C LEU A 171 -10.59 14.10 10.28
N LEU A 172 -9.28 14.19 10.53
CA LEU A 172 -8.76 14.65 11.81
C LEU A 172 -9.16 16.11 12.10
N TYR A 173 -9.29 16.93 11.07
CA TYR A 173 -9.70 18.33 11.12
C TYR A 173 -10.93 18.57 10.23
N PRO A 174 -11.75 19.61 10.53
CA PRO A 174 -12.83 20.04 9.63
C PRO A 174 -12.28 20.42 8.25
N LEU A 175 -13.05 20.07 7.21
CA LEU A 175 -12.70 20.36 5.82
C LEU A 175 -13.22 21.72 5.37
N LYS A 176 -12.50 22.33 4.42
CA LYS A 176 -13.04 23.41 3.59
C LYS A 176 -13.90 22.82 2.49
N GLU A 177 -14.83 23.60 1.95
CA GLU A 177 -15.74 23.15 0.88
C GLU A 177 -14.98 22.59 -0.35
N THR A 178 -13.89 23.24 -0.76
CA THR A 178 -13.06 22.77 -1.88
C THR A 178 -12.37 21.43 -1.59
N GLU A 179 -11.95 21.21 -0.34
CA GLU A 179 -11.33 19.97 0.13
C GLU A 179 -12.36 18.82 0.17
N ALA A 180 -13.58 19.10 0.64
CA ALA A 180 -14.68 18.15 0.66
C ALA A 180 -15.05 17.70 -0.78
N ARG A 181 -15.06 18.62 -1.74
CA ARG A 181 -15.29 18.32 -3.17
C ARG A 181 -14.17 17.47 -3.75
N ASP A 182 -12.90 17.73 -3.40
CA ASP A 182 -11.76 16.92 -3.85
C ASP A 182 -11.86 15.48 -3.33
N LEU A 183 -12.27 15.30 -2.06
CA LEU A 183 -12.48 13.97 -1.48
C LEU A 183 -13.67 13.24 -2.11
N LEU A 184 -14.76 13.94 -2.40
CA LEU A 184 -15.89 13.37 -3.13
C LEU A 184 -15.46 12.89 -4.51
N GLU A 185 -14.66 13.66 -5.24
CA GLU A 185 -14.15 13.28 -6.56
C GLU A 185 -13.26 12.03 -6.50
N ILE A 186 -12.44 11.87 -5.45
CA ILE A 186 -11.64 10.67 -5.23
C ILE A 186 -12.56 9.49 -4.86
N ALA A 187 -13.49 9.67 -3.94
CA ALA A 187 -14.42 8.62 -3.50
C ALA A 187 -15.27 8.09 -4.67
N GLU A 188 -15.84 8.97 -5.49
CA GLU A 188 -16.59 8.59 -6.69
C GLU A 188 -15.76 7.84 -7.72
N ALA A 189 -14.54 8.30 -7.99
CA ALA A 189 -13.67 7.66 -8.96
C ALA A 189 -13.28 6.23 -8.54
N ARG A 190 -13.24 5.96 -7.22
CA ARG A 190 -12.84 4.67 -6.64
C ARG A 190 -14.01 3.76 -6.30
N TYR A 191 -15.21 4.31 -6.15
CA TYR A 191 -16.41 3.55 -5.78
C TYR A 191 -16.62 2.35 -6.70
N LYS A 192 -16.69 1.14 -6.13
CA LYS A 192 -16.81 -0.15 -6.83
C LYS A 192 -15.72 -0.43 -7.91
N LYS A 193 -14.60 0.29 -7.89
CA LYS A 193 -13.50 0.13 -8.85
C LYS A 193 -12.17 -0.21 -8.20
N ALA A 194 -11.92 0.31 -7.00
CA ALA A 194 -10.70 0.09 -6.25
C ALA A 194 -10.96 0.22 -4.75
N SER A 195 -10.10 -0.36 -3.92
CA SER A 195 -10.24 -0.38 -2.47
C SER A 195 -9.48 0.75 -1.79
N THR A 196 -10.04 1.24 -0.68
CA THR A 196 -9.39 2.26 0.15
C THR A 196 -9.39 1.82 1.62
N ILE A 197 -8.29 2.03 2.32
CA ILE A 197 -8.20 1.91 3.78
C ILE A 197 -8.26 3.31 4.36
N PHE A 198 -9.21 3.54 5.25
CA PHE A 198 -9.37 4.80 5.98
C PHE A 198 -8.98 4.59 7.44
N CYS A 199 -8.00 5.35 7.94
CA CYS A 199 -7.61 5.33 9.36
C CYS A 199 -8.16 6.58 10.03
N SER A 200 -9.16 6.41 10.91
CA SER A 200 -9.83 7.54 11.58
C SER A 200 -9.88 7.38 13.09
N GLN A 201 -9.91 8.51 13.77
CA GLN A 201 -10.19 8.60 15.21
C GLN A 201 -11.68 8.79 15.50
N PHE A 202 -12.44 9.17 14.48
CA PHE A 202 -13.87 9.45 14.57
C PHE A 202 -14.68 8.34 13.92
N ASP A 203 -15.88 8.15 14.43
CA ASP A 203 -16.92 7.32 13.85
C ASP A 203 -17.61 8.02 12.67
N ILE A 204 -18.60 7.37 12.06
CA ILE A 204 -19.29 7.90 10.89
C ILE A 204 -20.07 9.19 11.17
N PRO A 205 -20.79 9.35 12.31
CA PRO A 205 -21.36 10.63 12.72
C PRO A 205 -20.32 11.75 12.78
N GLY A 206 -19.16 11.48 13.40
CA GLY A 206 -18.05 12.44 13.47
C GLY A 206 -17.47 12.79 12.10
N TRP A 207 -17.48 11.85 11.12
CA TRP A 207 -17.07 12.16 9.76
C TRP A 207 -17.99 13.20 9.10
N ARG A 208 -19.32 13.07 9.28
CA ARG A 208 -20.30 14.01 8.73
C ARG A 208 -20.09 15.42 9.27
N GLU A 209 -19.84 15.53 10.57
CA GLU A 209 -19.53 16.81 11.21
C GLU A 209 -18.27 17.46 10.63
N LYS A 210 -17.19 16.68 10.42
CA LYS A 210 -15.93 17.18 9.90
C LYS A 210 -15.97 17.56 8.42
N ILE A 211 -16.81 16.90 7.62
CA ILE A 211 -17.03 17.26 6.21
C ILE A 211 -17.83 18.55 6.10
N GLY A 212 -18.77 18.79 7.01
CA GLY A 212 -19.50 20.05 7.16
C GLY A 212 -20.71 20.17 6.24
N ASP A 213 -20.58 20.08 4.92
CA ASP A 213 -21.71 20.12 3.99
C ASP A 213 -22.51 18.80 4.04
N PRO A 214 -23.80 18.81 4.41
CA PRO A 214 -24.58 17.58 4.60
C PRO A 214 -24.71 16.74 3.32
N ILE A 215 -24.86 17.38 2.16
CA ILE A 215 -25.04 16.69 0.87
C ILE A 215 -23.74 15.99 0.47
N ILE A 216 -22.60 16.67 0.58
CA ILE A 216 -21.30 16.12 0.29
C ILE A 216 -20.97 15.01 1.31
N ALA A 217 -21.27 15.21 2.59
CA ALA A 217 -21.04 14.24 3.64
C ALA A 217 -21.83 12.95 3.40
N ASP A 218 -23.10 13.03 3.08
CA ASP A 218 -23.92 11.87 2.75
C ASP A 218 -23.38 11.15 1.51
N ALA A 219 -23.03 11.90 0.47
CA ALA A 219 -22.49 11.33 -0.75
C ALA A 219 -21.15 10.59 -0.53
N ILE A 220 -20.25 11.12 0.30
CA ILE A 220 -18.96 10.47 0.64
C ILE A 220 -19.20 9.25 1.53
N CYS A 221 -20.00 9.39 2.61
CA CYS A 221 -20.27 8.31 3.55
C CYS A 221 -20.97 7.13 2.89
N ASP A 222 -21.97 7.38 2.04
CA ASP A 222 -22.67 6.34 1.29
C ASP A 222 -21.70 5.47 0.47
N ARG A 223 -20.81 6.11 -0.28
CA ARG A 223 -19.84 5.40 -1.14
C ARG A 223 -18.76 4.63 -0.37
N ILE A 224 -18.42 5.10 0.83
CA ILE A 224 -17.34 4.50 1.62
C ILE A 224 -17.90 3.40 2.52
N VAL A 225 -18.96 3.69 3.31
CA VAL A 225 -19.37 2.87 4.45
C VAL A 225 -20.06 1.58 4.01
N HIS A 226 -20.99 1.65 3.07
CA HIS A 226 -21.81 0.51 2.66
C HIS A 226 -21.02 -0.63 1.97
N ASN A 227 -19.78 -0.37 1.58
CA ASN A 227 -18.89 -1.35 0.94
C ASN A 227 -17.58 -1.52 1.71
N SER A 228 -17.66 -1.57 3.05
CA SER A 228 -16.49 -1.57 3.91
C SER A 228 -16.52 -2.65 4.99
N TYR A 229 -15.34 -3.20 5.29
CA TYR A 229 -15.09 -3.89 6.56
C TYR A 229 -14.69 -2.86 7.62
N SER A 230 -15.38 -2.84 8.75
CA SER A 230 -15.04 -1.96 9.88
C SER A 230 -14.26 -2.74 10.94
N ILE A 231 -13.14 -2.18 11.37
CA ILE A 231 -12.29 -2.71 12.44
C ILE A 231 -12.17 -1.60 13.48
N ILE A 232 -12.80 -1.82 14.63
CA ILE A 232 -12.69 -0.92 15.78
C ILE A 232 -11.54 -1.42 16.64
N ILE A 233 -10.56 -0.57 16.89
CA ILE A 233 -9.36 -0.90 17.66
C ILE A 233 -9.44 -0.13 18.98
N ASP A 234 -9.82 -0.83 20.02
CA ASP A 234 -9.75 -0.32 21.38
C ASP A 234 -8.30 -0.32 21.85
N CYS A 235 -7.95 0.59 22.73
CA CYS A 235 -6.60 0.62 23.29
C CYS A 235 -6.61 1.40 24.60
N LYS A 236 -6.47 0.70 25.72
CA LYS A 236 -6.34 1.33 27.04
C LYS A 236 -5.02 2.08 27.17
N GLU A 237 -3.97 1.56 26.55
CA GLU A 237 -2.63 2.16 26.55
C GLU A 237 -2.08 2.25 25.13
N SER A 238 -1.57 3.43 24.75
CA SER A 238 -1.00 3.66 23.43
C SER A 238 0.11 2.66 23.09
N MET A 239 0.08 2.09 21.87
CA MET A 239 1.13 1.21 21.35
C MET A 239 2.50 1.89 21.30
N ARG A 240 2.53 3.22 21.12
CA ARG A 240 3.78 4.00 21.20
C ARG A 240 4.37 3.97 22.60
N LYS A 241 3.53 4.04 23.64
CA LYS A 241 3.97 3.95 25.06
C LYS A 241 4.45 2.54 25.38
N ARG A 242 3.74 1.49 24.90
CA ARG A 242 4.15 0.07 25.09
C ARG A 242 5.50 -0.25 24.46
N LYS A 243 5.79 0.34 23.29
CA LYS A 243 7.05 0.15 22.56
C LYS A 243 8.12 1.20 22.90
N GLY A 244 7.78 2.20 23.70
CA GLY A 244 8.70 3.24 24.15
C GLY A 244 9.76 2.71 25.13
N ILE A 245 10.76 3.54 25.38
CA ILE A 245 11.80 3.27 26.38
C ILE A 245 11.07 3.18 27.74
N LYS A 246 11.11 2.02 28.38
CA LYS A 246 10.66 1.88 29.77
C LYS A 246 11.69 2.62 30.62
N GLU A 247 11.25 3.63 31.37
CA GLU A 247 12.08 4.21 32.41
C GLU A 247 12.55 3.08 33.33
N ILE A 248 13.88 3.03 33.53
CA ILE A 248 14.57 2.06 34.39
C ILE A 248 14.32 2.44 35.85
#